data_f87e01deb40f84bd5e27c3025eee07a2
#
_entry.id   f87e01deb40f84bd5e27c3025eee07a2
#
_cell.length_a   1.000
_cell.length_b   1.000
_cell.length_c   1.000
_cell.angle_alpha   90.00
_cell.angle_beta   90.00
_cell.angle_gamma   90.00
#
_symmetry.space_group_name_H-M   'P 1'
#
loop_
_entity.id
_entity.type
_entity.pdbx_description
1 polymer ?
#
loop_
_entity_poly.entity_id
_entity_poly.type
_entity_poly.pdbx_seq_one_letter_code
_entity_poly.pdbx_strand_id
1 'polypeptide(L)'
;DSLRRISKAIFNFDAHYPRTIIATVIFMTVVLGLKVFVLEMDPAIRSGLPRDHEIVKSMEKVDKLFSGSDILIVAVESDSLFSFNTLNKLSSFQDSLESIELLSRVSSIFNQKNIVPDENGFEIEPILTTIPVDSVSQDELKTRIENSGMIGNLISEDFRTLCFIG
;
A
#
# COMPACT_ATOMS: atom_id res chain seq x y z
N ASP A 1 39.30 -2.29 44.23
CA ASP A 1 40.63 -2.67 43.70
C ASP A 1 40.57 -3.48 42.39
N SER A 2 39.57 -4.32 42.16
CA SER A 2 39.40 -5.09 40.93
C SER A 2 39.18 -4.23 39.68
N LEU A 3 38.39 -3.21 39.76
CA LEU A 3 38.13 -2.26 38.62
C LEU A 3 39.39 -1.50 38.21
N ARG A 4 40.26 -1.11 39.16
CA ARG A 4 41.53 -0.44 38.87
C ARG A 4 42.56 -1.38 38.19
N ARG A 5 42.51 -2.67 38.49
CA ARG A 5 43.39 -3.66 37.82
C ARG A 5 42.92 -3.92 36.40
N ILE A 6 41.64 -4.04 36.17
CA ILE A 6 41.03 -4.21 34.83
C ILE A 6 41.34 -3.00 33.95
N SER A 7 41.13 -1.77 34.45
CA SER A 7 41.40 -0.55 33.68
C SER A 7 42.89 -0.40 33.30
N LYS A 8 43.84 -0.76 34.20
CA LYS A 8 45.27 -0.74 33.89
C LYS A 8 45.66 -1.80 32.87
N ALA A 9 45.04 -2.98 32.92
CA ALA A 9 45.31 -4.03 31.94
C ALA A 9 44.82 -3.65 30.53
N ILE A 10 43.64 -3.05 30.46
CA ILE A 10 43.08 -2.55 29.18
C ILE A 10 43.96 -1.41 28.63
N PHE A 11 44.35 -0.47 29.46
CA PHE A 11 45.18 0.67 29.05
C PHE A 11 46.59 0.23 28.55
N ASN A 12 47.22 -0.74 29.21
CA ASN A 12 48.49 -1.28 28.77
C ASN A 12 48.39 -2.09 27.46
N PHE A 13 47.27 -2.78 27.23
CA PHE A 13 47.03 -3.48 26.00
C PHE A 13 46.80 -2.49 24.84
N ASP A 14 46.05 -1.42 25.07
CA ASP A 14 45.81 -0.34 24.13
C ASP A 14 47.07 0.36 23.69
N ALA A 15 47.98 0.62 24.65
CA ALA A 15 49.23 1.31 24.37
C ALA A 15 50.25 0.46 23.59
N HIS A 16 50.19 -0.86 23.69
CA HIS A 16 51.16 -1.76 23.05
C HIS A 16 50.76 -2.20 21.63
N TYR A 17 49.44 -2.24 21.34
CA TYR A 17 48.93 -2.72 20.06
C TYR A 17 47.85 -1.83 19.44
N PRO A 18 48.14 -0.52 19.25
CA PRO A 18 47.10 0.40 18.76
C PRO A 18 46.61 0.03 17.35
N ARG A 19 47.52 -0.44 16.49
CA ARG A 19 47.13 -0.86 15.11
C ARG A 19 46.18 -2.06 15.08
N THR A 20 46.39 -3.01 15.97
CA THR A 20 45.52 -4.21 16.06
C THR A 20 44.12 -3.82 16.54
N ILE A 21 44.04 -2.92 17.51
CA ILE A 21 42.75 -2.45 18.02
C ILE A 21 41.98 -1.68 16.94
N ILE A 22 42.65 -0.77 16.24
CA ILE A 22 42.05 -0.03 15.13
C ILE A 22 41.55 -0.98 14.03
N ALA A 23 42.42 -1.98 13.66
CA ALA A 23 42.03 -2.96 12.66
C ALA A 23 40.81 -3.81 13.09
N THR A 24 40.75 -4.21 14.38
CA THR A 24 39.63 -4.98 14.94
C THR A 24 38.34 -4.14 14.93
N VAL A 25 38.39 -2.88 15.34
CA VAL A 25 37.24 -1.99 15.34
C VAL A 25 36.72 -1.76 13.91
N ILE A 26 37.64 -1.47 12.96
CA ILE A 26 37.26 -1.31 11.54
C ILE A 26 36.63 -2.59 11.01
N PHE A 27 37.24 -3.76 11.28
CA PHE A 27 36.69 -5.04 10.85
C PHE A 27 35.29 -5.29 11.41
N MET A 28 35.09 -5.05 12.70
CA MET A 28 33.80 -5.21 13.36
C MET A 28 32.74 -4.24 12.80
N THR A 29 33.14 -2.98 12.53
CA THR A 29 32.26 -1.99 11.91
C THR A 29 31.84 -2.40 10.50
N VAL A 30 32.78 -2.91 9.70
CA VAL A 30 32.46 -3.39 8.34
C VAL A 30 31.52 -4.59 8.40
N VAL A 31 31.77 -5.57 9.27
CA VAL A 31 30.92 -6.75 9.42
C VAL A 31 29.52 -6.38 9.88
N LEU A 32 29.38 -5.46 10.83
CA LEU A 32 28.09 -4.95 11.29
C LEU A 32 27.41 -4.12 10.20
N GLY A 33 28.15 -3.28 9.47
CA GLY A 33 27.62 -2.47 8.36
C GLY A 33 27.04 -3.32 7.23
N LEU A 34 27.70 -4.44 6.89
CA LEU A 34 27.18 -5.38 5.89
C LEU A 34 25.86 -6.02 6.33
N LYS A 35 25.66 -6.22 7.63
CA LYS A 35 24.41 -6.77 8.17
C LYS A 35 23.24 -5.79 8.09
N VAL A 36 23.51 -4.48 8.06
CA VAL A 36 22.46 -3.47 7.93
C VAL A 36 21.73 -3.56 6.58
N PHE A 37 22.45 -3.92 5.50
CA PHE A 37 21.83 -4.10 4.17
C PHE A 37 20.89 -5.32 4.07
N VAL A 38 20.98 -6.25 5.02
CA VAL A 38 20.10 -7.44 5.09
C VAL A 38 18.94 -7.21 6.07
N LEU A 39 18.91 -6.06 6.73
CA LEU A 39 17.85 -5.73 7.68
C LEU A 39 16.61 -5.26 6.92
N GLU A 40 15.66 -6.15 6.75
CA GLU A 40 14.31 -5.80 6.30
C GLU A 40 13.55 -5.17 7.47
N MET A 41 13.20 -3.90 7.32
CA MET A 41 12.30 -3.25 8.27
C MET A 41 10.87 -3.59 7.87
N ASP A 42 10.22 -4.42 8.66
CA ASP A 42 8.78 -4.64 8.57
C ASP A 42 8.06 -3.46 9.27
N PRO A 43 7.41 -2.54 8.52
CA PRO A 43 6.71 -1.40 9.10
C PRO A 43 5.38 -1.80 9.76
N ALA A 44 4.99 -3.07 9.70
CA ALA A 44 3.75 -3.53 10.30
C ALA A 44 3.81 -3.37 11.82
N ILE A 45 2.77 -2.79 12.39
CA ILE A 45 2.61 -2.62 13.85
C ILE A 45 2.76 -3.95 14.59
N ARG A 46 2.47 -5.06 13.92
CA ARG A 46 2.59 -6.43 14.44
C ARG A 46 4.03 -6.85 14.76
N SER A 47 5.00 -6.37 13.98
CA SER A 47 6.41 -6.76 14.18
C SER A 47 7.01 -6.17 15.45
N GLY A 48 6.44 -5.07 15.97
CA GLY A 48 6.86 -4.42 17.21
C GLY A 48 6.24 -5.01 18.49
N LEU A 49 5.25 -5.90 18.38
CA LEU A 49 4.57 -6.47 19.54
C LEU A 49 4.92 -7.96 19.72
N PRO A 50 5.05 -8.45 20.98
CA PRO A 50 5.20 -9.88 21.23
C PRO A 50 4.00 -10.66 20.64
N ARG A 51 4.26 -11.79 20.00
CA ARG A 51 3.21 -12.63 19.36
C ARG A 51 2.12 -13.10 20.33
N ASP A 52 2.44 -13.17 21.62
CA ASP A 52 1.49 -13.57 22.66
C ASP A 52 0.60 -12.44 23.16
N HIS A 53 0.80 -11.21 22.70
CA HIS A 53 0.02 -10.07 23.13
C HIS A 53 -1.45 -10.18 22.69
N GLU A 54 -2.38 -9.83 23.57
CA GLU A 54 -3.83 -9.93 23.31
C GLU A 54 -4.27 -9.16 22.05
N ILE A 55 -3.62 -8.02 21.78
CA ILE A 55 -3.86 -7.21 20.58
C ILE A 55 -3.50 -8.00 19.31
N VAL A 56 -2.36 -8.71 19.29
CA VAL A 56 -1.93 -9.50 18.14
C VAL A 56 -2.89 -10.65 17.87
N LYS A 57 -3.32 -11.35 18.94
CA LYS A 57 -4.33 -12.43 18.83
C LYS A 57 -5.69 -11.91 18.33
N SER A 58 -6.08 -10.72 18.77
CA SER A 58 -7.32 -10.09 18.31
C SER A 58 -7.23 -9.67 16.86
N MET A 59 -6.09 -9.09 16.43
CA MET A 59 -5.82 -8.78 15.02
C MET A 59 -5.82 -10.02 14.13
N GLU A 60 -5.15 -11.10 14.55
CA GLU A 60 -5.18 -12.37 13.81
C GLU A 60 -6.59 -12.96 13.66
N LYS A 61 -7.41 -12.77 14.69
CA LYS A 61 -8.82 -13.22 14.65
C LYS A 61 -9.63 -12.38 13.67
N VAL A 62 -9.44 -11.07 13.66
CA VAL A 62 -10.08 -10.15 12.71
C VAL A 62 -9.63 -10.49 11.30
N ASP A 63 -8.33 -10.68 11.05
CA ASP A 63 -7.82 -11.04 9.74
C ASP A 63 -8.40 -12.35 9.20
N LYS A 64 -8.52 -13.36 10.06
CA LYS A 64 -9.15 -14.64 9.69
C LYS A 64 -10.65 -14.51 9.39
N LEU A 65 -11.34 -13.58 10.06
CA LEU A 65 -12.78 -13.37 9.86
C LEU A 65 -13.07 -12.48 8.63
N PHE A 66 -12.18 -11.55 8.31
CA PHE A 66 -12.36 -10.55 7.23
C PHE A 66 -11.43 -10.77 6.03
N SER A 67 -10.83 -11.96 5.91
CA SER A 67 -9.98 -12.37 4.77
C SER A 67 -8.72 -11.52 4.55
N GLY A 68 -8.16 -10.96 5.62
CA GLY A 68 -6.93 -10.19 5.58
C GLY A 68 -7.15 -8.68 5.71
N SER A 69 -6.06 -7.99 6.03
CA SER A 69 -6.04 -6.52 6.24
C SER A 69 -5.19 -5.81 5.18
N ASP A 70 -4.67 -6.56 4.22
CA ASP A 70 -3.83 -5.95 3.19
C ASP A 70 -4.73 -5.38 2.09
N ILE A 71 -4.53 -4.11 1.78
CA ILE A 71 -5.26 -3.40 0.74
C ILE A 71 -4.29 -3.11 -0.39
N LEU A 72 -4.63 -3.54 -1.59
CA LEU A 72 -3.92 -3.16 -2.81
C LEU A 72 -4.58 -1.92 -3.40
N ILE A 73 -3.82 -0.85 -3.57
CA ILE A 73 -4.28 0.35 -4.28
C ILE A 73 -3.40 0.53 -5.51
N VAL A 74 -4.01 0.52 -6.68
CA VAL A 74 -3.35 0.82 -7.95
C VAL A 74 -3.95 2.10 -8.51
N ALA A 75 -3.15 3.16 -8.59
CA ALA A 75 -3.53 4.43 -9.17
C ALA A 75 -2.94 4.55 -10.60
N VAL A 76 -3.79 4.86 -11.56
CA VAL A 76 -3.41 5.05 -12.96
C VAL A 76 -3.69 6.49 -13.35
N GLU A 77 -2.65 7.21 -13.75
CA GLU A 77 -2.75 8.60 -14.22
C GLU A 77 -2.70 8.69 -15.74
N SER A 78 -3.59 9.52 -16.32
CA SER A 78 -3.63 9.78 -17.75
C SER A 78 -4.25 11.15 -18.05
N ASP A 79 -3.66 11.91 -18.96
CA ASP A 79 -4.23 13.18 -19.45
C ASP A 79 -5.56 13.01 -20.22
N SER A 80 -5.83 11.79 -20.68
CA SER A 80 -7.04 11.43 -21.43
C SER A 80 -7.73 10.21 -20.80
N LEU A 81 -7.97 10.28 -19.47
CA LEU A 81 -8.51 9.17 -18.70
C LEU A 81 -9.84 8.65 -19.26
N PHE A 82 -10.74 9.56 -19.65
CA PHE A 82 -12.08 9.23 -20.15
C PHE A 82 -12.15 8.94 -21.65
N SER A 83 -11.01 8.88 -22.35
CA SER A 83 -11.00 8.45 -23.75
C SER A 83 -11.41 6.98 -23.88
N PHE A 84 -12.10 6.64 -24.98
CA PHE A 84 -12.51 5.26 -25.26
C PHE A 84 -11.37 4.25 -25.13
N ASN A 85 -10.22 4.57 -25.73
CA ASN A 85 -9.05 3.68 -25.71
C ASN A 85 -8.50 3.46 -24.29
N THR A 86 -8.44 4.53 -23.47
CA THR A 86 -7.94 4.44 -22.10
C THR A 86 -8.91 3.65 -21.23
N LEU A 87 -10.21 3.97 -21.27
CA LEU A 87 -11.20 3.25 -20.50
C LEU A 87 -11.29 1.77 -20.88
N ASN A 88 -11.18 1.44 -22.15
CA ASN A 88 -11.19 0.05 -22.61
C ASN A 88 -9.97 -0.74 -22.09
N LYS A 89 -8.78 -0.12 -22.08
CA LYS A 89 -7.59 -0.74 -21.47
C LYS A 89 -7.73 -0.91 -19.98
N LEU A 90 -8.30 0.09 -19.29
CA LEU A 90 -8.52 0.04 -17.84
C LEU A 90 -9.57 -0.99 -17.45
N SER A 91 -10.62 -1.18 -18.26
CA SER A 91 -11.58 -2.27 -18.09
C SER A 91 -10.90 -3.65 -18.19
N SER A 92 -10.09 -3.86 -19.23
CA SER A 92 -9.31 -5.09 -19.38
C SER A 92 -8.29 -5.30 -18.26
N PHE A 93 -7.75 -4.21 -17.72
CA PHE A 93 -6.86 -4.26 -16.56
C PHE A 93 -7.61 -4.68 -15.29
N GLN A 94 -8.84 -4.18 -15.08
CA GLN A 94 -9.69 -4.64 -13.99
C GLN A 94 -9.96 -6.14 -14.08
N ASP A 95 -10.35 -6.64 -15.25
CA ASP A 95 -10.58 -8.08 -15.47
C ASP A 95 -9.34 -8.90 -15.10
N SER A 96 -8.14 -8.36 -15.42
CA SER A 96 -6.87 -8.98 -15.04
C SER A 96 -6.65 -8.97 -13.54
N LEU A 97 -6.95 -7.87 -12.85
CA LEU A 97 -6.86 -7.79 -11.39
C LEU A 97 -7.85 -8.74 -10.70
N GLU A 98 -9.08 -8.81 -11.18
CA GLU A 98 -10.11 -9.71 -10.65
C GLU A 98 -9.76 -11.20 -10.86
N SER A 99 -8.90 -11.52 -11.83
CA SER A 99 -8.38 -12.87 -12.04
C SER A 99 -7.32 -13.30 -11.04
N ILE A 100 -6.80 -12.38 -10.21
CA ILE A 100 -5.79 -12.68 -9.19
C ILE A 100 -6.47 -13.31 -7.98
N GLU A 101 -6.16 -14.55 -7.70
CA GLU A 101 -6.78 -15.37 -6.63
C GLU A 101 -6.61 -14.76 -5.22
N LEU A 102 -5.57 -13.93 -5.00
CA LEU A 102 -5.35 -13.24 -3.74
C LEU A 102 -6.30 -12.06 -3.50
N LEU A 103 -6.88 -11.49 -4.57
CA LEU A 103 -7.80 -10.36 -4.46
C LEU A 103 -9.22 -10.86 -4.32
N SER A 104 -9.83 -10.63 -3.17
CA SER A 104 -11.21 -11.05 -2.90
C SER A 104 -12.24 -10.20 -3.65
N ARG A 105 -11.92 -8.94 -3.94
CA ARG A 105 -12.76 -7.99 -4.66
C ARG A 105 -11.88 -6.83 -5.15
N VAL A 106 -12.13 -6.38 -6.37
CA VAL A 106 -11.52 -5.15 -6.92
C VAL A 106 -12.62 -4.11 -7.07
N SER A 107 -12.44 -2.95 -6.45
CA SER A 107 -13.36 -1.81 -6.56
C SER A 107 -12.79 -0.74 -7.48
N SER A 108 -13.56 -0.32 -8.48
CA SER A 108 -13.26 0.78 -9.41
C SER A 108 -14.53 1.37 -9.98
N ILE A 109 -14.46 2.37 -10.84
CA ILE A 109 -15.61 2.96 -11.51
C ILE A 109 -16.39 1.96 -12.39
N PHE A 110 -15.76 0.87 -12.82
CA PHE A 110 -16.36 -0.11 -13.73
C PHE A 110 -17.39 -1.00 -13.01
N ASN A 111 -17.26 -1.19 -11.71
CA ASN A 111 -18.17 -2.05 -10.93
C ASN A 111 -18.89 -1.32 -9.80
N GLN A 112 -18.69 -0.02 -9.66
CA GLN A 112 -19.41 0.79 -8.68
C GLN A 112 -20.81 1.16 -9.17
N LYS A 113 -21.71 1.29 -8.20
CA LYS A 113 -23.10 1.64 -8.43
C LYS A 113 -23.42 2.96 -7.72
N ASN A 114 -24.26 3.76 -8.34
CA ASN A 114 -24.81 4.98 -7.74
C ASN A 114 -26.25 4.72 -7.27
N ILE A 115 -26.64 5.39 -6.20
CA ILE A 115 -28.02 5.41 -5.71
C ILE A 115 -28.65 6.71 -6.16
N VAL A 116 -29.58 6.62 -7.08
CA VAL A 116 -30.29 7.78 -7.64
C VAL A 116 -31.70 7.83 -7.06
N PRO A 117 -32.17 8.98 -6.56
CA PRO A 117 -33.56 9.12 -6.13
C PRO A 117 -34.49 8.98 -7.32
N ASP A 118 -35.55 8.16 -7.19
CA ASP A 118 -36.61 7.96 -8.15
C ASP A 118 -37.98 8.34 -7.54
N GLU A 119 -39.02 8.51 -8.35
CA GLU A 119 -40.37 8.84 -7.90
C GLU A 119 -40.98 7.86 -6.89
N ASN A 120 -40.52 6.60 -6.93
CA ASN A 120 -40.95 5.50 -6.05
C ASN A 120 -39.94 5.13 -4.94
N GLY A 121 -38.82 5.88 -4.81
CA GLY A 121 -37.78 5.60 -3.81
C GLY A 121 -36.37 5.84 -4.32
N PHE A 122 -35.56 4.77 -4.39
CA PHE A 122 -34.18 4.84 -4.86
C PHE A 122 -33.95 3.78 -5.93
N GLU A 123 -33.28 4.16 -7.00
CA GLU A 123 -32.79 3.23 -8.02
C GLU A 123 -31.27 3.04 -7.89
N ILE A 124 -30.81 1.84 -8.14
CA ILE A 124 -29.38 1.50 -8.11
C ILE A 124 -28.91 1.34 -9.55
N GLU A 125 -28.16 2.34 -10.02
CA GLU A 125 -27.61 2.33 -11.37
C GLU A 125 -26.09 2.12 -11.36
N PRO A 126 -25.52 1.40 -12.34
CA PRO A 126 -24.07 1.33 -12.51
C PRO A 126 -23.55 2.73 -12.93
N ILE A 127 -22.39 3.13 -12.40
CA ILE A 127 -21.74 4.39 -12.78
C ILE A 127 -21.41 4.40 -14.26
N LEU A 128 -20.77 3.33 -14.71
CA LEU A 128 -20.39 3.10 -16.10
C LEU A 128 -21.30 2.02 -16.70
N THR A 129 -22.26 2.43 -17.49
CA THR A 129 -23.14 1.50 -18.22
C THR A 129 -22.48 1.06 -19.52
N THR A 130 -21.80 1.97 -20.19
CA THR A 130 -21.11 1.72 -21.47
C THR A 130 -19.91 2.65 -21.56
N ILE A 131 -18.81 2.16 -22.13
CA ILE A 131 -17.62 2.99 -22.34
C ILE A 131 -17.95 4.12 -23.33
N PRO A 132 -17.77 5.39 -22.96
CA PRO A 132 -18.14 6.53 -23.78
C PRO A 132 -17.29 6.59 -25.06
N VAL A 133 -17.92 6.85 -26.18
CA VAL A 133 -17.29 6.91 -27.51
C VAL A 133 -17.06 8.34 -27.95
N ASP A 134 -17.90 9.27 -27.50
CA ASP A 134 -17.87 10.68 -27.86
C ASP A 134 -17.71 11.59 -26.63
N SER A 135 -17.50 12.88 -26.87
CA SER A 135 -17.29 13.87 -25.82
C SER A 135 -18.55 14.08 -24.95
N VAL A 136 -19.75 13.93 -25.51
CA VAL A 136 -21.01 14.12 -24.78
C VAL A 136 -21.16 13.03 -23.73
N SER A 137 -20.98 11.77 -24.14
CA SER A 137 -21.03 10.62 -23.21
C SER A 137 -19.91 10.65 -22.17
N GLN A 138 -18.74 11.23 -22.50
CA GLN A 138 -17.65 11.43 -21.53
C GLN A 138 -18.04 12.46 -20.46
N ASP A 139 -18.67 13.55 -20.83
CA ASP A 139 -19.11 14.59 -19.90
C ASP A 139 -20.28 14.12 -19.04
N GLU A 140 -21.19 13.31 -19.59
CA GLU A 140 -22.24 12.64 -18.83
C GLU A 140 -21.65 11.70 -17.77
N LEU A 141 -20.64 10.92 -18.14
CA LEU A 141 -19.94 10.04 -17.20
C LEU A 141 -19.29 10.83 -16.07
N LYS A 142 -18.60 11.94 -16.39
CA LYS A 142 -17.99 12.81 -15.37
C LYS A 142 -19.06 13.35 -14.41
N THR A 143 -20.17 13.81 -14.91
CA THR A 143 -21.29 14.32 -14.10
C THR A 143 -21.85 13.22 -13.17
N ARG A 144 -21.98 11.99 -13.65
CA ARG A 144 -22.39 10.86 -12.81
C ARG A 144 -21.38 10.57 -11.70
N ILE A 145 -20.08 10.63 -12.01
CA ILE A 145 -19.00 10.45 -11.04
C ILE A 145 -19.02 11.57 -9.97
N GLU A 146 -19.21 12.83 -10.39
CA GLU A 146 -19.33 13.98 -9.47
C GLU A 146 -20.47 13.78 -8.47
N ASN A 147 -21.61 13.31 -8.95
CA ASN A 147 -22.80 13.10 -8.12
C ASN A 147 -22.72 11.81 -7.26
N SER A 148 -21.76 10.94 -7.51
CA SER A 148 -21.66 9.64 -6.83
C SER A 148 -20.81 9.65 -5.56
N GLY A 149 -20.09 10.75 -5.27
CA GLY A 149 -19.16 10.85 -4.14
C GLY A 149 -17.87 10.02 -4.32
N MET A 150 -17.52 9.64 -5.54
CA MET A 150 -16.30 8.87 -5.83
C MET A 150 -15.06 9.74 -6.00
N ILE A 151 -15.24 11.04 -6.15
CA ILE A 151 -14.13 11.99 -6.20
C ILE A 151 -13.39 11.98 -4.85
N GLY A 152 -12.07 11.95 -4.92
CA GLY A 152 -11.20 11.83 -3.76
C GLY A 152 -11.00 10.39 -3.23
N ASN A 153 -11.80 9.42 -3.71
CA ASN A 153 -11.66 8.00 -3.35
C ASN A 153 -11.16 7.14 -4.53
N LEU A 154 -11.94 7.08 -5.60
CA LEU A 154 -11.63 6.28 -6.78
C LEU A 154 -11.13 7.12 -7.95
N ILE A 155 -11.47 8.40 -7.99
CA ILE A 155 -11.04 9.35 -9.02
C ILE A 155 -10.53 10.61 -8.34
N SER A 156 -9.45 11.18 -8.88
CA SER A 156 -8.91 12.47 -8.44
C SER A 156 -9.83 13.64 -8.84
N GLU A 157 -9.74 14.75 -8.11
CA GLU A 157 -10.53 15.98 -8.36
C GLU A 157 -10.28 16.56 -9.76
N ASP A 158 -9.09 16.37 -10.31
CA ASP A 158 -8.70 16.81 -11.65
C ASP A 158 -9.09 15.84 -12.77
N PHE A 159 -9.76 14.71 -12.42
CA PHE A 159 -10.17 13.67 -13.36
C PHE A 159 -9.02 13.01 -14.16
N ARG A 160 -7.80 13.04 -13.63
CA ARG A 160 -6.62 12.48 -14.30
C ARG A 160 -6.18 11.14 -13.73
N THR A 161 -6.59 10.83 -12.50
CA THR A 161 -6.19 9.60 -11.83
C THR A 161 -7.40 8.73 -11.50
N LEU A 162 -7.31 7.45 -11.83
CA LEU A 162 -8.28 6.41 -11.46
C LEU A 162 -7.60 5.41 -10.53
N CYS A 163 -8.27 5.07 -9.43
CA CYS A 163 -7.82 4.08 -8.46
C CYS A 163 -8.59 2.78 -8.58
N PHE A 164 -7.86 1.66 -8.49
CA PHE A 164 -8.37 0.32 -8.26
C PHE A 164 -7.99 -0.08 -6.85
N ILE A 165 -8.98 -0.53 -6.07
CA ILE A 165 -8.80 -0.93 -4.66
C ILE A 165 -9.20 -2.40 -4.56
N GLY A 166 -8.24 -3.24 -4.14
CA GLY A 166 -8.41 -4.68 -4.02
C GLY A 166 -8.05 -5.23 -2.65
#